data_a55266ada0a8e67e4887cae35c4136f9
#
_entry.id   a55266ada0a8e67e4887cae35c4136f9
#
_cell.length_a   1.000
_cell.length_b   1.000
_cell.length_c   1.000
_cell.angle_alpha   90.00
_cell.angle_beta   90.00
_cell.angle_gamma   90.00
#
_symmetry.space_group_name_H-M   'P 1'
#
loop_
_entity.id
_entity.type
_entity.pdbx_description
1 polymer ?
#
loop_
_entity_poly.entity_id
_entity_poly.type
_entity_poly.pdbx_seq_one_letter_code
_entity_poly.pdbx_strand_id
1 'polypeptide(L)'
;MKKVNSALAIIPFIIVIAALSSCQKINMETLSSDAEIEAVGSGGLNTTTPSNPNFNLEVKLRGEGKSFGLIKFRQANDAAKIVTLDTWVRDMLPNHEYKLQRAVDANLDGNCTGVAWLTLGKGLQAQSIFTDENGTGREELYRNLSAFASGATFDIHFQLIDATNNTVVLTSECYQFTVR
;
A
#
# COMPACT_ATOMS: atom_id res chain seq x y z
N MET A 1 -3.76 60.69 3.77
CA MET A 1 -2.62 59.97 3.21
C MET A 1 -1.66 59.61 4.34
N LYS A 2 -1.70 58.38 4.86
CA LYS A 2 -0.74 57.87 5.84
C LYS A 2 -0.06 56.63 5.23
N LYS A 3 1.25 56.74 4.97
CA LYS A 3 2.11 55.61 4.53
C LYS A 3 2.43 54.77 5.75
N VAL A 4 2.15 53.46 5.66
CA VAL A 4 2.60 52.47 6.65
C VAL A 4 3.79 51.73 6.00
N ASN A 5 4.97 51.91 6.56
CA ASN A 5 6.16 51.14 6.19
C ASN A 5 6.17 49.87 7.02
N SER A 6 6.03 48.71 6.39
CA SER A 6 6.29 47.40 7.01
C SER A 6 7.74 46.97 6.75
N ALA A 7 8.49 46.91 7.82
CA ALA A 7 9.84 46.34 7.81
C ALA A 7 9.76 44.81 7.85
N LEU A 8 10.37 44.19 6.86
CA LEU A 8 10.48 42.73 6.74
C LEU A 8 11.71 42.29 7.54
N ALA A 9 11.53 41.58 8.64
CA ALA A 9 12.61 40.97 9.40
C ALA A 9 12.91 39.59 8.85
N ILE A 10 14.12 39.44 8.26
CA ILE A 10 14.65 38.17 7.77
C ILE A 10 15.41 37.50 8.92
N ILE A 11 14.92 36.37 9.40
CA ILE A 11 15.57 35.52 10.40
C ILE A 11 16.34 34.41 9.63
N PRO A 12 17.66 34.31 9.76
CA PRO A 12 18.40 33.19 9.16
C PRO A 12 18.23 31.93 10.03
N PHE A 13 17.68 30.88 9.44
CA PHE A 13 17.60 29.56 10.05
C PHE A 13 18.92 28.82 9.80
N ILE A 14 19.72 28.64 10.84
CA ILE A 14 20.94 27.83 10.79
C ILE A 14 20.54 26.37 11.01
N ILE A 15 20.66 25.56 9.96
CA ILE A 15 20.46 24.10 10.02
C ILE A 15 21.82 23.47 10.38
N VAL A 16 21.91 22.92 11.59
CA VAL A 16 23.02 22.07 12.01
C VAL A 16 22.71 20.63 11.59
N ILE A 17 23.44 20.12 10.60
CA ILE A 17 23.38 18.72 10.18
C ILE A 17 24.42 17.95 10.99
N ALA A 18 23.97 17.14 11.96
CA ALA A 18 24.80 16.16 12.64
C ALA A 18 24.76 14.85 11.86
N ALA A 19 25.87 14.52 11.19
CA ALA A 19 26.07 13.22 10.55
C ALA A 19 26.51 12.21 11.61
N LEU A 20 25.66 11.23 11.90
CA LEU A 20 26.03 10.02 12.66
C LEU A 20 26.21 8.86 11.67
N SER A 21 27.46 8.60 11.33
CA SER A 21 27.88 7.42 10.60
C SER A 21 28.03 6.27 11.59
N SER A 22 27.13 5.29 11.57
CA SER A 22 27.27 4.03 12.30
C SER A 22 27.37 2.89 11.31
N CYS A 23 28.61 2.44 11.05
CA CYS A 23 28.92 1.21 10.35
C CYS A 23 28.81 0.04 11.32
N GLN A 24 27.81 -0.81 11.20
CA GLN A 24 27.82 -2.14 11.81
C GLN A 24 28.22 -3.18 10.78
N LYS A 25 29.41 -3.78 10.99
CA LYS A 25 29.84 -4.99 10.30
C LYS A 25 29.06 -6.19 10.85
N ILE A 26 28.33 -6.85 9.96
CA ILE A 26 27.75 -8.16 10.26
C ILE A 26 28.74 -9.22 9.80
N ASN A 27 29.28 -9.99 10.76
CA ASN A 27 30.09 -11.18 10.51
C ASN A 27 29.18 -12.29 9.99
N MET A 28 29.55 -12.81 8.84
CA MET A 28 28.96 -14.00 8.25
C MET A 28 29.75 -15.22 8.72
N GLU A 29 29.26 -15.94 9.69
CA GLU A 29 29.76 -17.26 10.03
C GLU A 29 28.97 -18.33 9.28
N THR A 30 29.72 -19.05 8.46
CA THR A 30 29.35 -20.25 7.75
C THR A 30 29.10 -21.39 8.75
N LEU A 31 27.93 -21.97 8.80
CA LEU A 31 27.69 -23.27 9.43
C LEU A 31 26.99 -24.19 8.44
N SER A 32 27.83 -25.03 7.84
CA SER A 32 27.44 -26.27 7.19
C SER A 32 27.15 -27.30 8.30
N SER A 33 25.98 -27.93 8.28
CA SER A 33 25.78 -29.23 8.91
C SER A 33 24.59 -29.94 8.31
N ASP A 34 24.93 -31.00 7.56
CA ASP A 34 24.00 -32.05 7.17
C ASP A 34 23.44 -32.74 8.40
N ALA A 35 22.13 -32.86 8.48
CA ALA A 35 21.46 -33.86 9.33
C ALA A 35 20.13 -34.27 8.68
N GLU A 36 20.17 -35.43 8.03
CA GLU A 36 19.00 -36.27 7.77
C GLU A 36 18.29 -36.58 9.11
N ILE A 37 17.00 -36.31 9.20
CA ILE A 37 16.13 -36.94 10.19
C ILE A 37 14.83 -37.33 9.52
N GLU A 38 14.54 -38.61 9.62
CA GLU A 38 13.39 -39.33 9.11
C GLU A 38 12.06 -38.87 9.72
N ALA A 39 11.03 -39.11 8.91
CA ALA A 39 9.64 -38.81 9.18
C ALA A 39 9.05 -39.63 10.32
N VAL A 40 8.29 -38.98 11.22
CA VAL A 40 7.18 -39.61 11.96
C VAL A 40 6.06 -38.59 12.20
N GLY A 41 4.93 -38.81 11.56
CA GLY A 41 3.61 -38.75 12.17
C GLY A 41 2.93 -37.44 12.51
N SER A 42 1.99 -37.05 11.64
CA SER A 42 0.62 -36.60 11.96
C SER A 42 0.41 -35.47 12.97
N GLY A 43 0.05 -34.32 12.48
CA GLY A 43 -0.54 -33.20 13.21
C GLY A 43 -0.60 -31.98 12.31
N GLY A 44 -1.70 -31.84 11.55
CA GLY A 44 -1.84 -30.75 10.59
C GLY A 44 -1.81 -29.38 11.24
N LEU A 45 -0.73 -28.70 11.08
CA LEU A 45 -0.65 -27.25 11.04
C LEU A 45 -0.28 -26.92 9.60
N ASN A 46 -1.27 -26.49 8.84
CA ASN A 46 -1.03 -25.88 7.54
C ASN A 46 -0.27 -24.57 7.73
N THR A 47 1.01 -24.65 8.03
CA THR A 47 1.93 -23.56 7.72
C THR A 47 2.13 -23.59 6.22
N THR A 48 1.24 -22.95 5.49
CA THR A 48 1.46 -22.63 4.09
C THR A 48 2.62 -21.65 4.05
N THR A 49 3.83 -22.19 3.95
CA THR A 49 4.99 -21.41 3.49
C THR A 49 4.61 -20.94 2.09
N PRO A 50 4.45 -19.65 1.81
CA PRO A 50 4.15 -19.20 0.46
C PRO A 50 5.39 -19.45 -0.38
N SER A 51 5.38 -20.55 -1.13
CA SER A 51 6.47 -20.95 -2.04
C SER A 51 6.58 -20.06 -3.28
N ASN A 52 5.79 -18.99 -3.36
CA ASN A 52 5.84 -18.03 -4.47
C ASN A 52 5.44 -16.63 -3.97
N PRO A 53 6.29 -15.60 -4.14
CA PRO A 53 5.96 -14.23 -3.74
C PRO A 53 4.69 -13.72 -4.42
N ASN A 54 3.81 -13.09 -3.66
CA ASN A 54 2.57 -12.53 -4.17
C ASN A 54 2.84 -11.19 -4.86
N PHE A 55 3.14 -11.24 -6.16
CA PHE A 55 3.32 -10.05 -7.01
C PHE A 55 2.01 -9.51 -7.58
N ASN A 56 0.96 -10.32 -7.57
CA ASN A 56 -0.35 -9.98 -8.09
C ASN A 56 -1.42 -10.35 -7.07
N LEU A 57 -2.31 -9.41 -6.78
CA LEU A 57 -3.39 -9.60 -5.82
C LEU A 57 -4.74 -9.35 -6.48
N GLU A 58 -5.76 -10.03 -6.00
CA GLU A 58 -7.16 -9.70 -6.21
C GLU A 58 -7.76 -9.28 -4.88
N VAL A 59 -7.84 -7.97 -4.69
CA VAL A 59 -8.28 -7.37 -3.44
C VAL A 59 -9.78 -7.13 -3.51
N LYS A 60 -10.51 -7.71 -2.58
CA LYS A 60 -11.95 -7.48 -2.41
C LYS A 60 -12.16 -6.41 -1.36
N LEU A 61 -12.96 -5.41 -1.72
CA LEU A 61 -13.41 -4.37 -0.80
C LEU A 61 -14.88 -4.64 -0.42
N ARG A 62 -15.19 -4.51 0.85
CA ARG A 62 -16.53 -4.73 1.41
C ARG A 62 -16.96 -3.51 2.21
N GLY A 63 -18.24 -3.19 2.14
CA GLY A 63 -18.88 -2.15 2.91
C GLY A 63 -20.25 -2.60 3.41
N GLU A 64 -21.10 -1.66 3.78
CA GLU A 64 -22.44 -1.94 4.21
C GLU A 64 -23.32 -2.45 3.07
N GLY A 65 -24.26 -3.32 3.38
CA GLY A 65 -25.25 -3.83 2.43
C GLY A 65 -24.64 -4.63 1.28
N LYS A 66 -24.83 -4.15 0.04
CA LYS A 66 -24.35 -4.79 -1.19
C LYS A 66 -23.10 -4.10 -1.78
N SER A 67 -22.69 -2.98 -1.21
CA SER A 67 -21.56 -2.19 -1.69
C SER A 67 -20.28 -3.02 -1.76
N PHE A 68 -19.65 -2.99 -2.92
CA PHE A 68 -18.53 -3.89 -3.24
C PHE A 68 -17.49 -3.21 -4.13
N GLY A 69 -16.23 -3.56 -3.93
CA GLY A 69 -15.13 -3.19 -4.79
C GLY A 69 -14.20 -4.38 -5.09
N LEU A 70 -13.56 -4.32 -6.24
CA LEU A 70 -12.51 -5.26 -6.66
C LEU A 70 -11.34 -4.48 -7.21
N ILE A 71 -10.14 -4.78 -6.71
CA ILE A 71 -8.90 -4.23 -7.24
C ILE A 71 -8.10 -5.38 -7.83
N LYS A 72 -7.80 -5.31 -9.12
CA LYS A 72 -6.78 -6.15 -9.75
C LYS A 72 -5.44 -5.45 -9.63
N PHE A 73 -4.70 -5.83 -8.61
CA PHE A 73 -3.38 -5.30 -8.31
C PHE A 73 -2.34 -6.16 -9.04
N ARG A 74 -1.58 -5.56 -9.94
CA ARG A 74 -0.63 -6.27 -10.83
C ARG A 74 0.70 -5.53 -10.87
N GLN A 75 1.79 -6.27 -10.75
CA GLN A 75 3.12 -5.72 -10.99
C GLN A 75 3.77 -6.45 -12.15
N ALA A 76 4.12 -5.70 -13.20
CA ALA A 76 4.89 -6.23 -14.32
C ALA A 76 6.30 -6.65 -13.88
N ASN A 77 6.87 -7.65 -14.57
CA ASN A 77 8.25 -8.06 -14.32
C ASN A 77 9.21 -7.25 -15.20
N ASP A 78 9.37 -5.97 -14.84
CA ASP A 78 10.24 -5.04 -15.55
C ASP A 78 11.00 -4.11 -14.58
N ALA A 79 11.98 -3.40 -15.11
CA ALA A 79 12.81 -2.48 -14.31
C ALA A 79 12.05 -1.23 -13.82
N ALA A 80 10.91 -0.92 -14.39
CA ALA A 80 10.13 0.26 -14.02
C ALA A 80 9.40 0.09 -12.67
N LYS A 81 9.19 -1.17 -12.24
CA LYS A 81 8.51 -1.51 -10.97
C LYS A 81 7.19 -0.78 -10.79
N ILE A 82 6.40 -0.68 -11.86
CA ILE A 82 5.09 -0.06 -11.80
C ILE A 82 4.07 -1.11 -11.38
N VAL A 83 3.27 -0.76 -10.39
CA VAL A 83 2.08 -1.50 -10.00
C VAL A 83 0.87 -0.80 -10.61
N THR A 84 0.03 -1.55 -11.30
CA THR A 84 -1.29 -1.11 -11.78
C THR A 84 -2.38 -1.65 -10.86
N LEU A 85 -3.40 -0.82 -10.62
CA LEU A 85 -4.55 -1.13 -9.79
C LEU A 85 -5.82 -0.83 -10.60
N ASP A 86 -6.28 -1.83 -11.35
CA ASP A 86 -7.57 -1.74 -12.05
C ASP A 86 -8.68 -1.91 -10.99
N THR A 87 -9.29 -0.80 -10.62
CA THR A 87 -10.24 -0.72 -9.52
C THR A 87 -11.65 -0.56 -10.06
N TRP A 88 -12.54 -1.43 -9.65
CA TRP A 88 -13.94 -1.42 -10.01
C TRP A 88 -14.81 -1.44 -8.74
N VAL A 89 -15.87 -0.63 -8.73
CA VAL A 89 -16.83 -0.54 -7.62
C VAL A 89 -18.26 -0.65 -8.14
N ARG A 90 -19.15 -1.17 -7.32
CA ARG A 90 -20.59 -1.30 -7.64
C ARG A 90 -21.47 -1.18 -6.39
N ASP A 91 -22.76 -1.00 -6.63
CA ASP A 91 -23.75 -0.81 -5.57
C ASP A 91 -23.40 0.35 -4.63
N MET A 92 -22.77 1.39 -5.20
CA MET A 92 -22.37 2.63 -4.53
C MET A 92 -23.42 3.72 -4.77
N LEU A 93 -23.23 4.91 -4.18
CA LEU A 93 -24.08 6.06 -4.51
C LEU A 93 -23.92 6.44 -5.98
N PRO A 94 -25.00 6.68 -6.73
CA PRO A 94 -24.93 7.11 -8.13
C PRO A 94 -24.32 8.51 -8.28
N ASN A 95 -23.62 8.72 -9.40
CA ASN A 95 -23.00 10.01 -9.77
C ASN A 95 -22.17 10.63 -8.63
N HIS A 96 -21.39 9.78 -7.94
CA HIS A 96 -20.66 10.17 -6.74
C HIS A 96 -19.16 9.94 -6.90
N GLU A 97 -18.36 10.67 -6.13
CA GLU A 97 -16.90 10.66 -6.20
C GLU A 97 -16.31 9.91 -5.00
N TYR A 98 -15.37 9.01 -5.29
CA TYR A 98 -14.66 8.21 -4.29
C TYR A 98 -13.15 8.27 -4.50
N LYS A 99 -12.37 8.00 -3.46
CA LYS A 99 -10.91 7.88 -3.52
C LYS A 99 -10.47 6.57 -2.93
N LEU A 100 -9.61 5.86 -3.66
CA LEU A 100 -8.96 4.66 -3.14
C LEU A 100 -7.73 5.06 -2.33
N GLN A 101 -7.61 4.48 -1.12
CA GLN A 101 -6.45 4.65 -0.26
C GLN A 101 -5.85 3.30 0.09
N ARG A 102 -4.56 3.29 0.39
CA ARG A 102 -3.85 2.14 0.92
C ARG A 102 -3.07 2.52 2.17
N ALA A 103 -2.91 1.59 3.11
CA ALA A 103 -1.90 1.64 4.15
C ALA A 103 -1.04 0.38 4.08
N VAL A 104 0.19 0.46 4.58
CA VAL A 104 1.13 -0.66 4.61
C VAL A 104 1.67 -0.85 6.02
N ASP A 105 2.04 -2.08 6.32
CA ASP A 105 2.65 -2.49 7.55
C ASP A 105 3.92 -3.30 7.24
N ALA A 106 5.03 -2.97 7.91
CA ALA A 106 6.29 -3.68 7.76
C ALA A 106 6.34 -4.96 8.63
N ASN A 107 5.41 -5.09 9.58
CA ASN A 107 5.24 -6.30 10.36
C ASN A 107 4.42 -7.31 9.55
N LEU A 108 5.03 -8.46 9.23
CA LEU A 108 4.45 -9.49 8.36
C LEU A 108 3.70 -10.54 9.20
N ASP A 109 2.72 -10.14 9.95
CA ASP A 109 1.92 -11.01 10.80
C ASP A 109 0.51 -11.29 10.27
N GLY A 110 0.19 -10.76 9.09
CA GLY A 110 -1.13 -10.87 8.46
C GLY A 110 -2.19 -9.95 9.08
N ASN A 111 -1.77 -9.05 9.98
CA ASN A 111 -2.65 -8.06 10.62
C ASN A 111 -2.26 -6.66 10.15
N CYS A 112 -3.08 -6.05 9.31
CA CYS A 112 -2.84 -4.70 8.84
C CYS A 112 -3.31 -3.68 9.88
N THR A 113 -2.39 -3.18 10.68
CA THR A 113 -2.65 -2.16 11.72
C THR A 113 -2.19 -0.77 11.32
N GLY A 114 -1.48 -0.65 10.19
CA GLY A 114 -0.99 0.61 9.66
C GLY A 114 -2.13 1.59 9.37
N VAL A 115 -1.97 2.84 9.84
CA VAL A 115 -2.96 3.93 9.65
C VAL A 115 -2.42 5.08 8.82
N ALA A 116 -1.23 4.93 8.24
CA ALA A 116 -0.63 5.91 7.34
C ALA A 116 -1.25 5.80 5.92
N TRP A 117 -2.49 6.29 5.82
CA TRP A 117 -3.25 6.21 4.57
C TRP A 117 -2.68 7.11 3.49
N LEU A 118 -2.44 6.54 2.32
CA LEU A 118 -2.04 7.24 1.11
C LEU A 118 -3.14 7.12 0.06
N THR A 119 -3.64 8.24 -0.42
CA THR A 119 -4.57 8.27 -1.56
C THR A 119 -3.83 7.86 -2.84
N LEU A 120 -4.39 6.89 -3.54
CA LEU A 120 -3.85 6.37 -4.79
C LEU A 120 -4.32 7.22 -5.98
N GLY A 121 -3.61 7.07 -7.10
CA GLY A 121 -3.92 7.81 -8.29
C GLY A 121 -3.05 7.38 -9.47
N LYS A 122 -2.73 8.30 -10.36
CA LYS A 122 -1.83 8.08 -11.50
C LYS A 122 -0.43 8.60 -11.12
N GLY A 123 0.42 7.68 -10.67
CA GLY A 123 1.73 8.02 -10.08
C GLY A 123 1.57 8.69 -8.71
N LEU A 124 1.99 9.96 -8.62
CA LEU A 124 1.88 10.78 -7.41
C LEU A 124 0.62 11.65 -7.38
N GLN A 125 -0.11 11.74 -8.49
CA GLN A 125 -1.32 12.55 -8.60
C GLN A 125 -2.51 11.71 -8.13
N ALA A 126 -3.17 12.13 -7.05
CA ALA A 126 -4.39 11.51 -6.57
C ALA A 126 -5.45 11.51 -7.67
N GLN A 127 -6.16 10.41 -7.84
CA GLN A 127 -7.22 10.23 -8.83
C GLN A 127 -8.49 9.73 -8.15
N SER A 128 -9.62 10.25 -8.57
CA SER A 128 -10.93 9.84 -8.09
C SER A 128 -11.56 8.79 -8.98
N ILE A 129 -12.42 7.98 -8.37
CA ILE A 129 -13.29 7.01 -9.03
C ILE A 129 -14.68 7.62 -9.04
N PHE A 130 -15.24 7.84 -10.21
CA PHE A 130 -16.61 8.35 -10.36
C PHE A 130 -17.56 7.21 -10.67
N THR A 131 -18.69 7.17 -9.99
CA THR A 131 -19.77 6.22 -10.29
C THR A 131 -20.75 6.82 -11.29
N ASP A 132 -21.32 5.94 -12.10
CA ASP A 132 -22.39 6.24 -13.00
C ASP A 132 -23.77 6.34 -12.29
N GLU A 133 -24.84 6.48 -13.08
CA GLU A 133 -26.23 6.51 -12.58
C GLU A 133 -26.68 5.21 -11.89
N ASN A 134 -25.97 4.10 -12.12
CA ASN A 134 -26.23 2.80 -11.51
C ASN A 134 -25.36 2.54 -10.28
N GLY A 135 -24.54 3.51 -9.86
CA GLY A 135 -23.62 3.34 -8.74
C GLY A 135 -22.42 2.45 -9.07
N THR A 136 -22.05 2.31 -10.35
CA THR A 136 -20.89 1.55 -10.81
C THR A 136 -19.78 2.51 -11.26
N GLY A 137 -18.55 2.24 -10.85
CA GLY A 137 -17.38 3.03 -11.24
C GLY A 137 -16.16 2.16 -11.51
N ARG A 138 -15.27 2.66 -12.37
CA ARG A 138 -13.99 2.01 -12.66
C ARG A 138 -12.92 3.05 -12.95
N GLU A 139 -11.72 2.82 -12.40
CA GLU A 139 -10.54 3.63 -12.68
C GLU A 139 -9.29 2.76 -12.66
N GLU A 140 -8.38 3.00 -13.61
CA GLU A 140 -7.06 2.41 -13.61
C GLU A 140 -6.07 3.37 -12.93
N LEU A 141 -5.56 2.93 -11.80
CA LEU A 141 -4.58 3.65 -10.99
C LEU A 141 -3.22 2.98 -11.15
N TYR A 142 -2.14 3.71 -10.85
CA TYR A 142 -0.81 3.11 -10.83
C TYR A 142 0.12 3.77 -9.81
N ARG A 143 1.12 3.01 -9.36
CA ARG A 143 2.19 3.51 -8.48
C ARG A 143 3.54 2.99 -8.92
N ASN A 144 4.54 3.86 -8.92
CA ASN A 144 5.93 3.48 -9.13
C ASN A 144 6.54 3.05 -7.78
N LEU A 145 7.16 1.86 -7.75
CA LEU A 145 7.80 1.27 -6.58
C LEU A 145 9.33 1.22 -6.72
N SER A 146 9.94 1.99 -7.64
CA SER A 146 11.40 1.99 -7.88
C SER A 146 12.24 2.33 -6.64
N ALA A 147 11.66 3.04 -5.66
CA ALA A 147 12.30 3.33 -4.38
C ALA A 147 12.44 2.11 -3.45
N PHE A 148 11.75 1.02 -3.75
CA PHE A 148 11.79 -0.21 -2.96
C PHE A 148 12.72 -1.24 -3.59
N ALA A 149 13.46 -1.98 -2.77
CA ALA A 149 14.25 -3.11 -3.24
C ALA A 149 13.34 -4.21 -3.80
N SER A 150 13.80 -4.95 -4.81
CA SER A 150 13.13 -6.19 -5.21
C SER A 150 13.21 -7.19 -4.06
N GLY A 151 12.14 -7.92 -3.82
CA GLY A 151 11.99 -8.81 -2.68
C GLY A 151 11.51 -8.13 -1.39
N ALA A 152 11.41 -6.80 -1.34
CA ALA A 152 10.79 -6.12 -0.19
C ALA A 152 9.34 -6.58 -0.05
N THR A 153 8.99 -7.05 1.14
CA THR A 153 7.66 -7.58 1.46
C THR A 153 7.02 -6.75 2.56
N PHE A 154 5.73 -6.53 2.48
CA PHE A 154 4.93 -5.84 3.49
C PHE A 154 3.47 -6.29 3.44
N ASP A 155 2.79 -6.15 4.56
CA ASP A 155 1.35 -6.29 4.63
C ASP A 155 0.69 -5.00 4.13
N ILE A 156 -0.40 -5.14 3.36
CA ILE A 156 -1.09 -4.03 2.71
C ILE A 156 -2.60 -4.22 2.80
N HIS A 157 -3.30 -3.14 3.10
CA HIS A 157 -4.75 -3.10 3.04
C HIS A 157 -5.24 -1.82 2.38
N PHE A 158 -6.50 -1.83 1.98
CA PHE A 158 -7.11 -0.77 1.20
C PHE A 158 -8.42 -0.32 1.82
N GLN A 159 -8.73 0.95 1.59
CA GLN A 159 -10.06 1.50 1.85
C GLN A 159 -10.50 2.41 0.71
N LEU A 160 -11.80 2.44 0.49
CA LEU A 160 -12.45 3.43 -0.37
C LEU A 160 -13.13 4.45 0.54
N ILE A 161 -12.86 5.72 0.29
CA ILE A 161 -13.50 6.82 1.02
C ILE A 161 -14.39 7.64 0.11
N ASP A 162 -15.46 8.17 0.65
CA ASP A 162 -16.26 9.23 0.04
C ASP A 162 -15.41 10.50 -0.08
N ALA A 163 -15.26 11.03 -1.29
CA ALA A 163 -14.41 12.19 -1.53
C ALA A 163 -14.96 13.50 -0.93
N THR A 164 -16.26 13.54 -0.61
CA THR A 164 -16.95 14.73 -0.10
C THR A 164 -16.69 14.94 1.39
N ASN A 165 -16.68 13.86 2.17
CA ASN A 165 -16.65 13.91 3.63
C ASN A 165 -15.54 13.08 4.27
N ASN A 166 -14.75 12.34 3.43
CA ASN A 166 -13.69 11.41 3.82
C ASN A 166 -14.15 10.24 4.71
N THR A 167 -15.43 9.90 4.71
CA THR A 167 -15.90 8.69 5.42
C THR A 167 -15.47 7.43 4.67
N VAL A 168 -15.07 6.40 5.42
CA VAL A 168 -14.74 5.09 4.87
C VAL A 168 -16.03 4.39 4.48
N VAL A 169 -16.12 3.95 3.22
CA VAL A 169 -17.30 3.27 2.67
C VAL A 169 -17.05 1.81 2.34
N LEU A 170 -15.82 1.45 1.96
CA LEU A 170 -15.40 0.07 1.75
C LEU A 170 -14.02 -0.16 2.39
N THR A 171 -13.79 -1.37 2.90
CA THR A 171 -12.49 -1.82 3.42
C THR A 171 -12.11 -3.18 2.84
N SER A 172 -10.81 -3.47 2.77
CA SER A 172 -10.30 -4.79 2.43
C SER A 172 -9.83 -5.54 3.68
N GLU A 173 -9.60 -6.83 3.52
CA GLU A 173 -8.76 -7.63 4.40
C GLU A 173 -7.28 -7.22 4.24
N CYS A 174 -6.43 -7.80 5.08
CA CYS A 174 -4.99 -7.67 4.99
C CYS A 174 -4.43 -8.62 3.93
N TYR A 175 -3.54 -8.13 3.09
CA TYR A 175 -2.85 -8.92 2.05
C TYR A 175 -1.34 -8.75 2.22
N GLN A 176 -0.59 -9.79 1.90
CA GLN A 176 0.86 -9.70 1.81
C GLN A 176 1.28 -9.47 0.37
N PHE A 177 2.15 -8.48 0.14
CA PHE A 177 2.68 -8.13 -1.17
C PHE A 177 4.20 -8.12 -1.16
N THR A 178 4.81 -8.66 -2.22
CA THR A 178 6.26 -8.63 -2.44
C THR A 178 6.58 -7.84 -3.71
N VAL A 179 7.52 -6.90 -3.64
CA VAL A 179 8.00 -6.10 -4.78
C VAL A 179 8.88 -6.97 -5.69
N ARG A 180 8.61 -6.95 -7.00
CA ARG A 180 9.45 -7.62 -8.02
C ARG A 180 10.79 -6.96 -8.21
#